data_949acebaa0a7a7256373382cf54b2a7a
#
_entry.id   949acebaa0a7a7256373382cf54b2a7a
#
_cell.length_a   1.000
_cell.length_b   1.000
_cell.length_c   1.000
_cell.angle_alpha   90.00
_cell.angle_beta   90.00
_cell.angle_gamma   90.00
#
_symmetry.space_group_name_H-M   'P 1'
#
loop_
_entity.id
_entity.type
_entity.pdbx_description
1 polymer ?
#
loop_
_entity_poly.entity_id
_entity_poly.type
_entity_poly.pdbx_seq_one_letter_code
_entity_poly.pdbx_strand_id
1 'polypeptide(L)'
;SLKKKKGILIRIIELNEEQNQILSEETLNGDAFDDNMKAKGSCIDELDLLDEGFQSLYDRIKEELAGNKTKYSSEIAAMKQLIKEVTELGAKIEVQEAHNKVKVEAMFRRERQEHREAKRSASMAKSYYQNMSKLSNEPQFMDTKQ
;
A
#
# COMPACT_ATOMS: atom_id res chain seq x y z
N SER A 1 11.43 9.57 -6.81
CA SER A 1 10.98 8.51 -5.92
C SER A 1 9.55 8.67 -5.42
N LEU A 2 9.09 9.89 -5.15
CA LEU A 2 7.67 10.12 -4.80
C LEU A 2 6.75 9.81 -5.98
N LYS A 3 7.17 10.09 -7.19
CA LYS A 3 6.42 9.71 -8.40
C LYS A 3 6.34 8.19 -8.52
N LYS A 4 7.42 7.50 -8.21
CA LYS A 4 7.45 6.04 -8.22
C LYS A 4 6.54 5.47 -7.14
N LYS A 5 6.57 6.05 -5.94
CA LYS A 5 5.68 5.66 -4.85
C LYS A 5 4.21 5.84 -5.26
N LYS A 6 3.87 6.97 -5.86
CA LYS A 6 2.53 7.23 -6.38
C LYS A 6 2.09 6.15 -7.37
N GLY A 7 2.97 5.77 -8.30
CA GLY A 7 2.70 4.72 -9.27
C GLY A 7 2.41 3.38 -8.63
N ILE A 8 3.17 3.02 -7.60
CA ILE A 8 2.96 1.77 -6.85
C ILE A 8 1.62 1.80 -6.12
N LEU A 9 1.27 2.91 -5.49
CA LEU A 9 -0.02 3.05 -4.80
C LEU A 9 -1.19 2.93 -5.77
N ILE A 10 -1.09 3.52 -6.95
CA ILE A 10 -2.11 3.36 -7.99
C ILE A 10 -2.24 1.88 -8.37
N ARG A 11 -1.12 1.18 -8.50
CA ARG A 11 -1.14 -0.26 -8.81
C ARG A 11 -1.85 -1.06 -7.71
N ILE A 12 -1.62 -0.73 -6.45
CA ILE A 12 -2.32 -1.39 -5.34
C ILE A 12 -3.82 -1.14 -5.43
N ILE A 13 -4.24 0.07 -5.78
CA ILE A 13 -5.66 0.39 -5.95
C ILE A 13 -6.29 -0.50 -7.04
N GLU A 14 -5.60 -0.65 -8.17
CA GLU A 14 -6.07 -1.53 -9.25
C GLU A 14 -6.16 -2.99 -8.80
N LEU A 15 -5.15 -3.46 -8.06
CA LEU A 15 -5.14 -4.81 -7.52
C LEU A 15 -6.26 -5.02 -6.50
N ASN A 16 -6.60 -4.01 -5.72
CA ASN A 16 -7.72 -4.08 -4.79
C ASN A 16 -9.07 -4.16 -5.50
N GLU A 17 -9.22 -3.46 -6.61
CA GLU A 17 -10.41 -3.57 -7.45
C GLU A 17 -10.54 -4.97 -8.05
N GLU A 18 -9.43 -5.51 -8.55
CA GLU A 18 -9.36 -6.88 -9.03
C GLU A 18 -9.72 -7.88 -7.92
N GLN A 19 -9.17 -7.69 -6.73
CA GLN A 19 -9.48 -8.55 -5.58
C GLN A 19 -10.96 -8.51 -5.24
N ASN A 20 -11.56 -7.32 -5.25
CA ASN A 20 -12.99 -7.18 -5.00
C ASN A 20 -13.82 -7.99 -6.01
N GLN A 21 -13.41 -8.02 -7.28
CA GLN A 21 -14.08 -8.81 -8.31
C GLN A 21 -13.91 -10.31 -8.06
N ILE A 22 -12.70 -10.74 -7.71
CA ILE A 22 -12.42 -12.15 -7.38
C ILE A 22 -13.30 -12.61 -6.22
N LEU A 23 -13.44 -11.75 -5.19
CA LEU A 23 -14.26 -12.07 -4.00
C LEU A 23 -15.76 -12.01 -4.26
N SER A 24 -16.17 -11.41 -5.36
CA SER A 24 -17.60 -11.27 -5.73
C SER A 24 -18.13 -12.48 -6.50
N GLU A 25 -17.27 -13.40 -6.88
CA GLU A 25 -17.68 -14.63 -7.58
C GLU A 25 -18.27 -15.62 -6.59
N GLU A 26 -19.18 -16.50 -7.09
CA GLU A 26 -19.84 -17.49 -6.25
C GLU A 26 -18.85 -18.49 -5.64
N THR A 27 -17.84 -18.88 -6.42
CA THR A 27 -16.81 -19.82 -6.00
C THR A 27 -15.47 -19.12 -6.02
N LEU A 28 -14.71 -19.25 -4.94
CA LEU A 28 -13.38 -18.68 -4.86
C LEU A 28 -12.44 -19.34 -5.88
N ASN A 29 -11.85 -18.52 -6.74
CA ASN A 29 -10.72 -18.94 -7.56
C ASN A 29 -9.44 -18.73 -6.74
N GLY A 30 -8.98 -19.78 -6.06
CA GLY A 30 -7.84 -19.72 -5.15
C GLY A 30 -6.56 -19.27 -5.84
N ASP A 31 -6.31 -19.72 -7.06
CA ASP A 31 -5.10 -19.33 -7.79
C ASP A 31 -5.11 -17.84 -8.15
N ALA A 32 -6.25 -17.34 -8.62
CA ALA A 32 -6.38 -15.92 -8.93
C ALA A 32 -6.22 -15.06 -7.68
N PHE A 33 -6.81 -15.51 -6.57
CA PHE A 33 -6.67 -14.81 -5.30
C PHE A 33 -5.22 -14.80 -4.82
N ASP A 34 -4.53 -15.92 -4.87
CA ASP A 34 -3.16 -16.04 -4.44
C ASP A 34 -2.21 -15.18 -5.30
N ASP A 35 -2.42 -15.17 -6.61
CA ASP A 35 -1.63 -14.32 -7.51
C ASP A 35 -1.84 -12.84 -7.21
N ASN A 36 -3.08 -12.46 -6.94
CA ASN A 36 -3.42 -11.08 -6.54
C ASN A 36 -2.70 -10.70 -5.24
N MET A 37 -2.74 -11.58 -4.24
CA MET A 37 -2.07 -11.32 -2.95
C MET A 37 -0.56 -11.22 -3.11
N LYS A 38 0.04 -12.05 -3.95
CA LYS A 38 1.49 -11.98 -4.25
C LYS A 38 1.86 -10.66 -4.90
N ALA A 39 1.06 -10.22 -5.87
CA ALA A 39 1.29 -8.95 -6.55
C ALA A 39 1.19 -7.77 -5.56
N LYS A 40 0.18 -7.79 -4.70
CA LYS A 40 0.01 -6.78 -3.66
C LYS A 40 1.19 -6.78 -2.68
N GLY A 41 1.61 -7.96 -2.24
CA GLY A 41 2.76 -8.11 -1.36
C GLY A 41 4.04 -7.55 -1.96
N SER A 42 4.27 -7.77 -3.25
CA SER A 42 5.42 -7.21 -3.95
C SER A 42 5.37 -5.67 -3.97
N CYS A 43 4.19 -5.09 -4.15
CA CYS A 43 4.02 -3.64 -4.08
C CYS A 43 4.37 -3.09 -2.70
N ILE A 44 3.94 -3.76 -1.64
CA ILE A 44 4.26 -3.36 -0.26
C ILE A 44 5.77 -3.41 -0.02
N ASP A 45 6.44 -4.46 -0.49
CA ASP A 45 7.90 -4.58 -0.36
C ASP A 45 8.63 -3.45 -1.08
N GLU A 46 8.17 -3.09 -2.29
CA GLU A 46 8.73 -1.95 -3.02
C GLU A 46 8.52 -0.63 -2.28
N LEU A 47 7.34 -0.44 -1.68
CA LEU A 47 7.05 0.77 -0.88
C LEU A 47 8.00 0.87 0.31
N ASP A 48 8.24 -0.22 1.01
CA ASP A 48 9.16 -0.23 2.15
C ASP A 48 10.56 0.21 1.73
N LEU A 49 11.06 -0.30 0.61
CA LEU A 49 12.38 0.08 0.09
C LEU A 49 12.44 1.55 -0.32
N LEU A 50 11.40 2.06 -0.96
CA LEU A 50 11.33 3.46 -1.36
C LEU A 50 11.27 4.39 -0.15
N ASP A 51 10.51 4.04 0.86
CA ASP A 51 10.39 4.85 2.07
C ASP A 51 11.71 4.93 2.82
N GLU A 52 12.45 3.82 2.91
CA GLU A 52 13.79 3.80 3.50
C GLU A 52 14.74 4.70 2.73
N GLY A 53 14.75 4.58 1.41
CA GLY A 53 15.60 5.41 0.56
C GLY A 53 15.28 6.88 0.65
N PHE A 54 14.00 7.21 0.65
CA PHE A 54 13.54 8.58 0.75
C PHE A 54 13.91 9.21 2.10
N GLN A 55 13.71 8.47 3.19
CA GLN A 55 14.04 8.95 4.53
C GLN A 55 15.55 9.25 4.65
N SER A 56 16.38 8.34 4.15
CA SER A 56 17.83 8.53 4.15
C SER A 56 18.25 9.79 3.37
N LEU A 57 17.67 9.98 2.20
CA LEU A 57 17.96 11.15 1.37
C LEU A 57 17.50 12.43 2.06
N TYR A 58 16.30 12.44 2.60
CA TYR A 58 15.75 13.59 3.31
C TYR A 58 16.64 13.99 4.49
N ASP A 59 17.08 13.01 5.28
CA ASP A 59 17.93 13.28 6.44
C ASP A 59 19.25 13.95 6.04
N ARG A 60 19.77 13.61 4.86
CA ARG A 60 21.03 14.20 4.37
C ARG A 60 20.86 15.63 3.86
N ILE A 61 19.71 15.97 3.28
CA ILE A 61 19.53 17.25 2.59
C ILE A 61 18.65 18.24 3.36
N LYS A 62 18.04 17.83 4.45
CA LYS A 62 17.06 18.67 5.16
C LYS A 62 17.63 20.01 5.64
N GLU A 63 18.88 20.02 6.06
CA GLU A 63 19.53 21.27 6.53
C GLU A 63 19.76 22.24 5.38
N GLU A 64 20.17 21.73 4.23
CA GLU A 64 20.34 22.53 3.04
C GLU A 64 19.00 23.10 2.57
N LEU A 65 17.95 22.30 2.57
CA LEU A 65 16.61 22.76 2.22
C LEU A 65 16.12 23.84 3.18
N ALA A 66 16.35 23.66 4.48
CA ALA A 66 15.93 24.63 5.49
C ALA A 66 16.64 25.98 5.33
N GLY A 67 17.92 25.96 4.95
CA GLY A 67 18.72 27.18 4.76
C GLY A 67 18.48 27.90 3.43
N ASN A 68 17.82 27.22 2.46
CA ASN A 68 17.68 27.73 1.09
C ASN A 68 16.24 27.60 0.56
N LYS A 69 15.26 27.87 1.40
CA LYS A 69 13.83 27.70 1.04
C LYS A 69 13.43 28.47 -0.21
N THR A 70 13.94 29.69 -0.38
CA THR A 70 13.62 30.51 -1.55
C THR A 70 14.22 29.93 -2.81
N LYS A 71 15.44 29.40 -2.74
CA LYS A 71 16.13 28.79 -3.88
C LYS A 71 15.40 27.57 -4.39
N TYR A 72 14.84 26.76 -3.48
CA TYR A 72 14.18 25.49 -3.83
C TYR A 72 12.65 25.58 -3.75
N SER A 73 12.07 26.78 -3.83
CA SER A 73 10.64 26.96 -3.61
C SER A 73 9.75 26.17 -4.56
N SER A 74 10.10 26.09 -5.85
CA SER A 74 9.30 25.33 -6.81
C SER A 74 9.43 23.81 -6.61
N GLU A 75 10.63 23.34 -6.27
CA GLU A 75 10.86 21.92 -5.96
C GLU A 75 10.14 21.51 -4.67
N ILE A 76 10.16 22.36 -3.66
CA ILE A 76 9.45 22.14 -2.40
C ILE A 76 7.94 22.08 -2.65
N ALA A 77 7.41 23.00 -3.47
CA ALA A 77 5.98 23.01 -3.81
C ALA A 77 5.57 21.73 -4.55
N ALA A 78 6.39 21.31 -5.52
CA ALA A 78 6.14 20.07 -6.25
C ALA A 78 6.17 18.84 -5.33
N MET A 79 7.12 18.80 -4.41
CA MET A 79 7.24 17.74 -3.43
C MET A 79 6.01 17.68 -2.51
N LYS A 80 5.56 18.83 -2.00
CA LYS A 80 4.37 18.92 -1.15
C LYS A 80 3.14 18.42 -1.88
N GLN A 81 2.99 18.75 -3.16
CA GLN A 81 1.87 18.27 -3.98
C GLN A 81 1.90 16.75 -4.12
N LEU A 82 3.07 16.18 -4.40
CA LEU A 82 3.21 14.73 -4.50
C LEU A 82 2.91 14.03 -3.18
N ILE A 83 3.35 14.60 -2.07
CA ILE A 83 3.06 14.04 -0.74
C ILE A 83 1.56 14.06 -0.47
N LYS A 84 0.88 15.14 -0.83
CA LYS A 84 -0.58 15.22 -0.70
C LYS A 84 -1.26 14.12 -1.51
N GLU A 85 -0.86 13.95 -2.77
CA GLU A 85 -1.42 12.91 -3.64
C GLU A 85 -1.16 11.51 -3.09
N VAL A 86 0.05 11.23 -2.63
CA VAL A 86 0.44 9.96 -2.02
C VAL A 86 -0.40 9.69 -0.76
N THR A 87 -0.59 10.70 0.08
CA THR A 87 -1.39 10.57 1.30
C THR A 87 -2.85 10.25 0.97
N GLU A 88 -3.42 10.92 -0.02
CA GLU A 88 -4.79 10.66 -0.45
C GLU A 88 -4.96 9.25 -1.01
N LEU A 89 -3.99 8.79 -1.82
CA LEU A 89 -4.00 7.43 -2.35
C LEU A 89 -3.88 6.40 -1.23
N GLY A 90 -3.03 6.65 -0.25
CA GLY A 90 -2.87 5.78 0.92
C GLY A 90 -4.17 5.65 1.70
N ALA A 91 -4.88 6.75 1.91
CA ALA A 91 -6.16 6.75 2.59
C ALA A 91 -7.21 5.92 1.81
N LYS A 92 -7.24 6.07 0.50
CA LYS A 92 -8.12 5.27 -0.36
C LYS A 92 -7.82 3.77 -0.24
N ILE A 93 -6.54 3.42 -0.24
CA ILE A 93 -6.11 2.02 -0.09
C ILE A 93 -6.56 1.47 1.25
N GLU A 94 -6.42 2.22 2.34
CA GLU A 94 -6.87 1.78 3.66
C GLU A 94 -8.37 1.45 3.68
N VAL A 95 -9.18 2.27 3.04
CA VAL A 95 -10.62 2.03 2.92
C VAL A 95 -10.88 0.77 2.10
N GLN A 96 -10.22 0.60 0.97
CA GLN A 96 -10.35 -0.58 0.13
C GLN A 96 -9.93 -1.85 0.87
N GLU A 97 -8.80 -1.79 1.60
CA GLU A 97 -8.30 -2.95 2.34
C GLU A 97 -9.26 -3.35 3.46
N ALA A 98 -9.81 -2.39 4.18
CA ALA A 98 -10.79 -2.67 5.22
C ALA A 98 -12.04 -3.34 4.64
N HIS A 99 -12.53 -2.82 3.52
CA HIS A 99 -13.70 -3.37 2.82
C HIS A 99 -13.42 -4.79 2.32
N ASN A 100 -12.30 -5.00 1.63
CA ASN A 100 -11.95 -6.30 1.08
C ASN A 100 -11.63 -7.31 2.18
N LYS A 101 -11.02 -6.89 3.28
CA LYS A 101 -10.70 -7.77 4.42
C LYS A 101 -11.95 -8.42 4.99
N VAL A 102 -13.04 -7.66 5.14
CA VAL A 102 -14.32 -8.21 5.60
C VAL A 102 -14.80 -9.31 4.64
N LYS A 103 -14.71 -9.07 3.34
CA LYS A 103 -15.11 -10.05 2.33
C LYS A 103 -14.21 -11.30 2.35
N VAL A 104 -12.91 -11.09 2.51
CA VAL A 104 -11.92 -12.19 2.59
C VAL A 104 -12.24 -13.08 3.79
N GLU A 105 -12.46 -12.48 4.95
CA GLU A 105 -12.77 -13.22 6.19
C GLU A 105 -14.06 -14.00 6.06
N ALA A 106 -15.10 -13.39 5.47
CA ALA A 106 -16.38 -14.06 5.26
C ALA A 106 -16.25 -15.22 4.28
N MET A 107 -15.49 -15.04 3.20
CA MET A 107 -15.24 -16.07 2.18
C MET A 107 -14.55 -17.27 2.82
N PHE A 108 -13.47 -17.05 3.56
CA PHE A 108 -12.71 -18.14 4.15
C PHE A 108 -13.44 -18.86 5.26
N ARG A 109 -14.32 -18.19 6.01
CA ARG A 109 -15.18 -18.87 6.99
C ARG A 109 -16.10 -19.89 6.33
N ARG A 110 -16.62 -19.58 5.14
CA ARG A 110 -17.49 -20.51 4.41
C ARG A 110 -16.72 -21.67 3.81
N GLU A 111 -15.52 -21.41 3.29
CA GLU A 111 -14.76 -22.39 2.51
C GLU A 111 -13.78 -23.23 3.31
N ARG A 112 -13.42 -22.73 4.50
CA ARG A 112 -12.34 -23.33 5.31
C ARG A 112 -12.54 -24.80 5.64
N GLN A 113 -13.78 -25.26 5.77
CA GLN A 113 -14.08 -26.64 6.13
C GLN A 113 -14.09 -27.57 4.92
N GLU A 114 -14.11 -27.03 3.72
CA GLU A 114 -14.31 -27.81 2.50
C GLU A 114 -13.05 -27.98 1.65
N HIS A 115 -12.10 -27.01 1.69
CA HIS A 115 -11.00 -27.00 0.75
C HIS A 115 -9.65 -26.65 1.39
N ARG A 116 -8.62 -27.46 1.06
CA ARG A 116 -7.22 -27.18 1.47
C ARG A 116 -6.71 -25.88 0.88
N GLU A 117 -7.12 -25.53 -0.34
CA GLU A 117 -6.71 -24.29 -0.99
C GLU A 117 -7.13 -23.06 -0.21
N ALA A 118 -8.33 -23.07 0.34
CA ALA A 118 -8.83 -21.96 1.14
C ALA A 118 -7.95 -21.71 2.37
N LYS A 119 -7.44 -22.77 3.00
CA LYS A 119 -6.54 -22.63 4.15
C LYS A 119 -5.22 -21.97 3.77
N ARG A 120 -4.67 -22.37 2.62
CA ARG A 120 -3.40 -21.80 2.13
C ARG A 120 -3.58 -20.33 1.78
N SER A 121 -4.65 -19.98 1.07
CA SER A 121 -4.96 -18.60 0.71
C SER A 121 -5.25 -17.73 1.93
N ALA A 122 -5.93 -18.29 2.94
CA ALA A 122 -6.18 -17.58 4.19
C ALA A 122 -4.86 -17.23 4.91
N SER A 123 -3.90 -18.16 4.91
CA SER A 123 -2.59 -17.92 5.51
C SER A 123 -1.84 -16.80 4.77
N MET A 124 -1.91 -16.80 3.45
CA MET A 124 -1.28 -15.76 2.62
C MET A 124 -1.91 -14.40 2.87
N ALA A 125 -3.25 -14.34 2.95
CA ALA A 125 -3.96 -13.11 3.25
C ALA A 125 -3.60 -12.56 4.63
N LYS A 126 -3.50 -13.44 5.63
CA LYS A 126 -3.10 -13.06 6.98
C LYS A 126 -1.71 -12.41 6.98
N SER A 127 -0.76 -13.01 6.28
CA SER A 127 0.59 -12.45 6.16
C SER A 127 0.55 -11.08 5.48
N TYR A 128 -0.24 -10.94 4.44
CA TYR A 128 -0.39 -9.66 3.75
C TYR A 128 -0.90 -8.57 4.69
N TYR A 129 -1.98 -8.84 5.45
CA TYR A 129 -2.56 -7.84 6.34
C TYR A 129 -1.65 -7.47 7.50
N GLN A 130 -0.83 -8.40 7.97
CA GLN A 130 0.19 -8.10 8.96
C GLN A 130 1.24 -7.13 8.40
N ASN A 131 1.66 -7.35 7.16
CA ASN A 131 2.61 -6.47 6.48
C ASN A 131 1.96 -5.13 6.12
N MET A 132 0.66 -5.15 5.83
CA MET A 132 -0.10 -3.95 5.46
C MET A 132 -0.13 -2.91 6.57
N SER A 133 0.00 -3.33 7.83
CA SER A 133 0.07 -2.40 8.96
C SER A 133 1.24 -1.41 8.81
N LYS A 134 2.28 -1.78 8.09
CA LYS A 134 3.42 -0.89 7.80
C LYS A 134 3.05 0.27 6.91
N LEU A 135 2.01 0.10 6.07
CA LEU A 135 1.58 1.16 5.14
C LEU A 135 0.95 2.34 5.88
N SER A 136 0.29 2.08 7.00
CA SER A 136 -0.31 3.14 7.83
C SER A 136 0.71 3.89 8.66
N ASN A 137 1.94 3.36 8.78
CA ASN A 137 3.04 4.03 9.45
C ASN A 137 3.79 4.90 8.45
N GLU A 138 3.30 6.12 8.26
CA GLU A 138 3.90 7.05 7.32
C GLU A 138 5.32 7.45 7.76
N PRO A 139 6.24 7.70 6.82
CA PRO A 139 7.55 8.23 7.17
C PRO A 139 7.41 9.51 7.99
N GLN A 140 8.21 9.64 9.03
CA GLN A 140 8.10 10.77 9.96
C GLN A 140 8.26 12.13 9.31
N PHE A 141 8.98 12.22 8.20
CA PHE A 141 9.12 13.50 7.51
C PHE A 141 7.77 14.07 7.04
N MET A 142 6.76 13.21 6.87
CA MET A 142 5.42 13.64 6.50
C MET A 142 4.68 14.28 7.66
N ASP A 143 5.01 13.89 8.88
CA ASP A 143 4.40 14.43 10.09
C ASP A 143 4.94 15.81 10.46
N THR A 144 6.11 16.17 9.95
CA THR A 144 6.75 17.43 10.28
C THR A 144 6.30 18.61 9.41
N LYS A 145 5.24 18.42 8.66
CA LYS A 145 4.75 19.42 7.71
C LYS A 145 3.74 20.39 8.26
N GLN A 146 3.57 20.35 9.48
CA GLN A 146 2.61 21.21 10.16
C GLN A 146 3.11 22.63 10.30
#